data_d86417037483c686f7f338414f7ec7af
#
_entry.id   d86417037483c686f7f338414f7ec7af
#
_cell.length_a   1.000
_cell.length_b   1.000
_cell.length_c   1.000
_cell.angle_alpha   90.00
_cell.angle_beta   90.00
_cell.angle_gamma   90.00
#
_symmetry.space_group_name_H-M   'P 1'
#
loop_
_entity.id
_entity.type
_entity.pdbx_description
1 polymer ?
#
loop_
_entity_poly.entity_id
_entity_poly.type
_entity_poly.pdbx_seq_one_letter_code
_entity_poly.pdbx_strand_id
1 'polypeptide(L)'
;MRKFDKLAALALSGALALGLAACGGSGTAETPASGTESPAAGTESPAAEGTVYTVGICQQMQHPALDEATRGFIETLEEKLGTSVDISEQNASGDTANCTTIVNNFVSQGVDLILCNGTTALQAAVAATGDIPILGTSITEYGVALGLDGFDGTTGMNVSGTSDLAPLDQQAAMIQEWFPEAQNVGLLYCSAEPNSDYQVQTVKGYLEEMGYTCTEYAFSDSNDLSAVATTACAESDVIYIPTDNTAATNAELIGNIAVPAGVPIIAGEEGICSGCGVATLTISYYDLGCQTAEMAYEILVNGADPATMEIAYAPNFTAKYNAANCEALGLTPPEGYEAIETE
;
A
#
# COMPACT_ATOMS: atom_id res chain seq x y z
N MET A 1 -29.27 3.68 45.62
CA MET A 1 -28.99 4.12 47.00
C MET A 1 -27.49 4.10 47.23
N ARG A 2 -27.00 5.23 47.67
CA ARG A 2 -25.73 5.76 48.19
C ARG A 2 -24.74 6.07 47.05
N LYS A 3 -24.52 7.27 46.61
CA LYS A 3 -24.22 8.66 47.08
C LYS A 3 -23.07 8.72 48.10
N PHE A 4 -22.18 9.68 47.77
CA PHE A 4 -21.19 10.45 48.53
C PHE A 4 -19.75 10.20 48.06
N ASP A 5 -18.84 11.17 47.97
CA ASP A 5 -18.96 12.65 47.90
C ASP A 5 -17.58 13.16 47.44
N LYS A 6 -17.57 14.39 46.98
CA LYS A 6 -16.47 15.24 46.58
C LYS A 6 -15.51 15.51 47.75
N LEU A 7 -14.26 15.80 47.48
CA LEU A 7 -13.54 16.89 48.13
C LEU A 7 -12.37 17.40 47.30
N ALA A 8 -12.32 18.67 47.24
CA ALA A 8 -11.57 19.62 46.49
C ALA A 8 -10.43 20.24 47.34
N ALA A 9 -9.59 21.03 46.66
CA ALA A 9 -8.77 22.13 47.13
C ALA A 9 -7.36 21.76 47.66
N LEU A 10 -6.29 22.51 47.47
CA LEU A 10 -6.04 23.92 47.25
C LEU A 10 -4.57 24.13 46.80
N ALA A 11 -4.36 25.06 45.93
CA ALA A 11 -3.27 25.94 45.55
C ALA A 11 -2.22 26.36 46.64
N LEU A 12 -1.00 26.69 46.18
CA LEU A 12 -0.20 27.89 46.52
C LEU A 12 1.11 27.87 45.73
N SER A 13 1.36 28.70 44.76
CA SER A 13 1.96 30.04 44.70
C SER A 13 3.37 30.15 45.30
N GLY A 14 4.33 30.61 44.48
CA GLY A 14 5.65 31.08 44.89
C GLY A 14 6.43 31.63 43.70
N ALA A 15 6.55 32.96 43.67
CA ALA A 15 7.13 33.78 42.64
C ALA A 15 8.55 34.25 42.99
N LEU A 16 9.19 34.93 42.03
CA LEU A 16 10.34 35.85 42.08
C LEU A 16 11.75 35.21 42.20
N ALA A 17 12.72 35.63 41.38
CA ALA A 17 13.25 36.99 41.28
C ALA A 17 14.13 37.19 40.04
N LEU A 18 14.17 38.42 39.62
CA LEU A 18 14.97 39.07 38.60
C LEU A 18 16.50 39.11 38.94
N GLY A 19 17.31 39.20 37.89
CA GLY A 19 18.69 39.63 37.93
C GLY A 19 19.10 40.28 36.60
N LEU A 20 18.99 41.61 36.55
CA LEU A 20 19.57 42.48 35.54
C LEU A 20 21.05 42.75 35.84
N ALA A 21 21.91 42.76 34.84
CA ALA A 21 23.06 43.66 34.80
C ALA A 21 23.43 44.04 33.37
N ALA A 22 23.41 45.32 33.12
CA ALA A 22 23.73 46.03 31.89
C ALA A 22 25.19 46.47 31.89
N CYS A 23 25.72 46.78 30.71
CA CYS A 23 26.63 47.85 30.30
C CYS A 23 27.30 47.39 28.99
N GLY A 24 27.33 48.08 27.86
CA GLY A 24 27.30 49.50 27.55
C GLY A 24 28.45 49.74 26.55
N GLY A 25 28.16 50.28 25.34
CA GLY A 25 29.24 50.68 24.43
C GLY A 25 28.72 51.05 23.04
N SER A 26 28.63 52.33 22.76
CA SER A 26 28.17 53.00 21.53
C SER A 26 29.14 52.90 20.38
N GLY A 27 28.58 53.00 19.12
CA GLY A 27 29.39 53.39 17.96
C GLY A 27 28.69 53.16 16.60
N THR A 28 27.94 54.18 16.17
CA THR A 28 27.73 54.74 14.80
C THR A 28 27.37 53.88 13.60
N ALA A 29 26.37 54.35 12.92
CA ALA A 29 25.75 54.00 11.70
C ALA A 29 26.62 53.99 10.44
N GLU A 30 26.27 53.13 9.47
CA GLU A 30 26.09 53.46 8.03
C GLU A 30 25.41 52.29 7.26
N THR A 31 24.36 52.61 6.54
CA THR A 31 23.64 51.79 5.52
C THR A 31 24.03 52.40 4.14
N PRO A 32 23.76 51.78 2.94
CA PRO A 32 23.27 50.46 2.58
C PRO A 32 24.04 49.77 1.43
N ALA A 33 23.82 48.49 1.20
CA ALA A 33 23.92 47.93 -0.15
C ALA A 33 23.11 46.65 -0.31
N SER A 34 22.26 46.69 -1.32
CA SER A 34 21.44 45.61 -1.88
C SER A 34 22.28 44.38 -2.22
N GLY A 35 21.82 43.20 -1.74
CA GLY A 35 22.39 41.92 -2.12
C GLY A 35 21.27 40.89 -2.25
N THR A 36 21.08 40.43 -3.45
CA THR A 36 20.17 39.43 -3.98
C THR A 36 20.18 38.15 -3.12
N GLU A 37 19.05 37.76 -2.58
CA GLU A 37 18.86 36.44 -1.97
C GLU A 37 18.81 35.37 -3.06
N SER A 38 19.76 34.46 -3.00
CA SER A 38 19.77 33.16 -3.70
C SER A 38 19.03 32.16 -2.80
N PRO A 39 18.16 31.29 -3.30
CA PRO A 39 17.49 30.31 -2.47
C PRO A 39 18.53 29.34 -1.90
N ALA A 40 18.48 29.16 -0.60
CA ALA A 40 19.31 28.19 0.10
C ALA A 40 18.98 26.78 -0.41
N ALA A 41 19.97 26.10 -0.98
CA ALA A 41 19.96 24.68 -1.18
C ALA A 41 19.76 23.99 0.18
N GLY A 42 18.79 23.08 0.27
CA GLY A 42 18.59 22.24 1.42
C GLY A 42 19.90 21.50 1.72
N THR A 43 20.41 21.67 2.92
CA THR A 43 21.54 20.92 3.43
C THR A 43 21.02 19.53 3.78
N GLU A 44 21.28 18.53 2.92
CA GLU A 44 21.20 17.13 3.32
C GLU A 44 22.11 16.95 4.55
N SER A 45 21.51 16.51 5.65
CA SER A 45 22.27 16.16 6.85
C SER A 45 22.94 14.82 6.58
N PRO A 46 24.27 14.71 6.56
CA PRO A 46 24.91 13.42 6.32
C PRO A 46 24.58 12.48 7.49
N ALA A 47 24.26 11.22 7.17
CA ALA A 47 24.17 10.15 8.16
C ALA A 47 25.43 10.18 9.05
N ALA A 48 25.27 9.99 10.37
CA ALA A 48 26.38 9.97 11.28
C ALA A 48 27.38 8.88 10.84
N GLU A 49 28.63 9.23 10.63
CA GLU A 49 29.66 8.28 10.18
C GLU A 49 29.72 7.09 11.15
N GLY A 50 29.36 5.89 10.67
CA GLY A 50 29.46 4.63 11.40
C GLY A 50 28.15 4.01 11.90
N THR A 51 26.97 4.62 11.67
CA THR A 51 25.68 3.98 11.97
C THR A 51 25.29 3.05 10.82
N VAL A 52 24.96 1.82 11.15
CA VAL A 52 24.34 0.86 10.20
C VAL A 52 22.91 0.63 10.67
N TYR A 53 21.96 0.99 9.83
CA TYR A 53 20.55 0.77 10.08
C TYR A 53 20.16 -0.67 9.71
N THR A 54 19.30 -1.28 10.52
CA THR A 54 18.81 -2.64 10.29
C THR A 54 17.34 -2.59 9.88
N VAL A 55 17.01 -3.18 8.74
CA VAL A 55 15.66 -3.18 8.19
C VAL A 55 15.18 -4.61 7.98
N GLY A 56 14.04 -4.96 8.57
CA GLY A 56 13.38 -6.23 8.35
C GLY A 56 12.26 -6.09 7.33
N ILE A 57 12.24 -6.92 6.28
CA ILE A 57 11.16 -6.96 5.28
C ILE A 57 10.35 -8.24 5.48
N CYS A 58 9.05 -8.08 5.76
CA CYS A 58 8.08 -9.16 5.74
C CYS A 58 7.22 -9.04 4.48
N GLN A 59 7.52 -9.82 3.46
CA GLN A 59 6.69 -9.94 2.27
C GLN A 59 5.62 -11.01 2.49
N GLN A 60 4.36 -10.68 2.25
CA GLN A 60 3.22 -11.56 2.52
C GLN A 60 3.27 -12.85 1.71
N MET A 61 3.51 -12.74 0.41
CA MET A 61 3.67 -13.87 -0.50
C MET A 61 4.47 -13.47 -1.74
N GLN A 62 4.73 -14.41 -2.63
CA GLN A 62 5.50 -14.18 -3.85
C GLN A 62 4.57 -14.08 -5.05
N HIS A 63 4.54 -12.92 -5.68
CA HIS A 63 3.98 -12.68 -7.01
C HIS A 63 4.54 -11.35 -7.57
N PRO A 64 4.44 -11.11 -8.89
CA PRO A 64 5.15 -10.01 -9.55
C PRO A 64 4.99 -8.64 -8.89
N ALA A 65 3.78 -8.25 -8.48
CA ALA A 65 3.54 -6.94 -7.88
C ALA A 65 4.30 -6.76 -6.55
N LEU A 66 4.23 -7.74 -5.64
CA LEU A 66 4.94 -7.65 -4.35
C LEU A 66 6.46 -7.76 -4.55
N ASP A 67 6.94 -8.61 -5.47
CA ASP A 67 8.35 -8.74 -5.78
C ASP A 67 8.93 -7.41 -6.31
N GLU A 68 8.22 -6.72 -7.20
CA GLU A 68 8.61 -5.41 -7.72
C GLU A 68 8.62 -4.32 -6.63
N ALA A 69 7.62 -4.28 -5.74
CA ALA A 69 7.60 -3.34 -4.62
C ALA A 69 8.77 -3.58 -3.65
N THR A 70 9.06 -4.83 -3.31
CA THR A 70 10.22 -5.17 -2.49
C THR A 70 11.53 -4.79 -3.19
N ARG A 71 11.67 -5.07 -4.49
CA ARG A 71 12.85 -4.72 -5.28
C ARG A 71 13.08 -3.21 -5.33
N GLY A 72 12.04 -2.44 -5.64
CA GLY A 72 12.11 -0.96 -5.67
C GLY A 72 12.53 -0.37 -4.32
N PHE A 73 11.99 -0.92 -3.23
CA PHE A 73 12.38 -0.52 -1.88
C PHE A 73 13.85 -0.81 -1.58
N ILE A 74 14.31 -2.02 -1.83
CA ILE A 74 15.70 -2.44 -1.54
C ILE A 74 16.68 -1.60 -2.36
N GLU A 75 16.51 -1.57 -3.68
CA GLU A 75 17.42 -0.87 -4.60
C GLU A 75 17.54 0.63 -4.25
N THR A 76 16.42 1.28 -3.96
CA THR A 76 16.42 2.72 -3.61
C THR A 76 17.05 2.98 -2.23
N LEU A 77 16.77 2.15 -1.25
CA LEU A 77 17.33 2.34 0.09
C LEU A 77 18.85 2.04 0.12
N GLU A 78 19.29 1.01 -0.62
CA GLU A 78 20.72 0.71 -0.80
C GLU A 78 21.43 1.81 -1.62
N GLU A 79 20.79 2.39 -2.63
CA GLU A 79 21.37 3.52 -3.37
C GLU A 79 21.63 4.73 -2.44
N LYS A 80 20.71 5.00 -1.50
CA LYS A 80 20.80 6.13 -0.58
C LYS A 80 21.78 5.91 0.57
N LEU A 81 21.83 4.72 1.15
CA LEU A 81 22.54 4.43 2.38
C LEU A 81 23.82 3.61 2.14
N GLY A 82 23.96 2.93 1.02
CA GLY A 82 25.11 2.10 0.69
C GLY A 82 25.38 1.05 1.78
N THR A 83 26.58 1.07 2.34
CA THR A 83 26.98 0.15 3.42
C THR A 83 26.42 0.51 4.80
N SER A 84 25.63 1.57 4.91
CA SER A 84 25.00 2.01 6.16
C SER A 84 23.60 1.43 6.36
N VAL A 85 23.20 0.44 5.58
CA VAL A 85 21.96 -0.34 5.78
C VAL A 85 22.25 -1.84 5.68
N ASP A 86 21.59 -2.61 6.53
CA ASP A 86 21.55 -4.09 6.51
C ASP A 86 20.09 -4.52 6.42
N ILE A 87 19.72 -5.13 5.29
CA ILE A 87 18.35 -5.51 4.97
C ILE A 87 18.17 -7.02 5.07
N SER A 88 17.19 -7.46 5.84
CA SER A 88 16.80 -8.86 5.97
C SER A 88 15.40 -9.07 5.42
N GLU A 89 15.30 -9.70 4.25
CA GLU A 89 14.04 -10.03 3.60
C GLU A 89 13.58 -11.45 3.98
N GLN A 90 12.30 -11.60 4.31
CA GLN A 90 11.64 -12.88 4.53
C GLN A 90 10.25 -12.90 3.90
N ASN A 91 9.91 -14.03 3.26
CA ASN A 91 8.63 -14.25 2.60
C ASN A 91 7.77 -15.22 3.42
N ALA A 92 6.53 -14.82 3.72
CA ALA A 92 5.60 -15.60 4.53
C ALA A 92 4.85 -16.68 3.73
N SER A 93 4.99 -16.70 2.41
CA SER A 93 4.36 -17.70 1.52
C SER A 93 2.83 -17.77 1.67
N GLY A 94 2.18 -16.64 1.93
CA GLY A 94 0.72 -16.54 2.11
C GLY A 94 0.19 -17.04 3.45
N ASP A 95 1.05 -17.41 4.38
CA ASP A 95 0.65 -17.93 5.69
C ASP A 95 0.71 -16.84 6.77
N THR A 96 -0.43 -16.51 7.37
CA THR A 96 -0.54 -15.50 8.44
C THR A 96 0.31 -15.83 9.67
N ALA A 97 0.47 -17.10 10.00
CA ALA A 97 1.32 -17.51 11.13
C ALA A 97 2.80 -17.29 10.81
N ASN A 98 3.20 -17.46 9.54
CA ASN A 98 4.54 -17.12 9.10
C ASN A 98 4.79 -15.60 9.17
N CYS A 99 3.84 -14.75 8.74
CA CYS A 99 3.95 -13.30 8.92
C CYS A 99 4.22 -12.95 10.39
N THR A 100 3.41 -13.50 11.30
CA THR A 100 3.58 -13.32 12.75
C THR A 100 4.96 -13.78 13.24
N THR A 101 5.45 -14.91 12.76
CA THR A 101 6.75 -15.46 13.16
C THR A 101 7.90 -14.58 12.66
N ILE A 102 7.86 -14.16 11.40
CA ILE A 102 8.86 -13.29 10.77
C ILE A 102 8.96 -11.97 11.51
N VAL A 103 7.82 -11.31 11.73
CA VAL A 103 7.78 -10.03 12.41
C VAL A 103 8.27 -10.13 13.86
N ASN A 104 7.85 -11.15 14.61
CA ASN A 104 8.35 -11.35 15.98
C ASN A 104 9.86 -11.59 16.02
N ASN A 105 10.44 -12.21 14.99
CA ASN A 105 11.89 -12.35 14.87
C ASN A 105 12.56 -10.98 14.69
N PHE A 106 12.03 -10.11 13.83
CA PHE A 106 12.55 -8.75 13.66
C PHE A 106 12.44 -7.92 14.94
N VAL A 107 11.31 -7.98 15.62
CA VAL A 107 11.12 -7.33 16.93
C VAL A 107 12.14 -7.83 17.95
N SER A 108 12.38 -9.14 18.00
CA SER A 108 13.37 -9.74 18.92
C SER A 108 14.82 -9.37 18.59
N GLN A 109 15.12 -9.10 17.34
CA GLN A 109 16.43 -8.62 16.87
C GLN A 109 16.60 -7.12 17.14
N GLY A 110 15.52 -6.38 17.37
CA GLY A 110 15.52 -4.94 17.58
C GLY A 110 15.93 -4.18 16.33
N VAL A 111 15.35 -4.55 15.17
CA VAL A 111 15.59 -3.82 13.91
C VAL A 111 15.11 -2.36 14.02
N ASP A 112 15.72 -1.47 13.26
CA ASP A 112 15.41 -0.04 13.29
C ASP A 112 14.13 0.32 12.53
N LEU A 113 13.70 -0.55 11.58
CA LEU A 113 12.48 -0.38 10.79
C LEU A 113 11.98 -1.73 10.29
N ILE A 114 10.65 -1.90 10.25
CA ILE A 114 10.00 -3.06 9.60
C ILE A 114 9.24 -2.57 8.37
N LEU A 115 9.56 -3.13 7.20
CA LEU A 115 8.75 -3.03 6.00
C LEU A 115 7.78 -4.20 5.94
N CYS A 116 6.51 -3.92 5.74
CA CYS A 116 5.46 -4.89 5.52
C CYS A 116 4.92 -4.75 4.09
N ASN A 117 5.16 -5.75 3.26
CA ASN A 117 4.65 -5.81 1.91
C ASN A 117 3.42 -6.71 1.86
N GLY A 118 2.24 -6.07 1.84
CA GLY A 118 0.91 -6.68 1.89
C GLY A 118 0.21 -6.55 3.24
N THR A 119 -1.13 -6.55 3.20
CA THR A 119 -2.02 -6.23 4.33
C THR A 119 -1.85 -7.16 5.54
N THR A 120 -1.74 -8.47 5.32
CA THR A 120 -1.56 -9.46 6.41
C THR A 120 -0.22 -9.28 7.12
N ALA A 121 0.85 -8.92 6.38
CA ALA A 121 2.15 -8.62 6.97
C ALA A 121 2.09 -7.35 7.83
N LEU A 122 1.40 -6.30 7.36
CA LEU A 122 1.17 -5.07 8.12
C LEU A 122 0.41 -5.34 9.43
N GLN A 123 -0.67 -6.09 9.36
CA GLN A 123 -1.47 -6.45 10.54
C GLN A 123 -0.64 -7.23 11.58
N ALA A 124 0.20 -8.15 11.11
CA ALA A 124 1.10 -8.90 11.99
C ALA A 124 2.12 -7.98 12.69
N ALA A 125 2.67 -6.99 11.98
CA ALA A 125 3.65 -6.05 12.54
C ALA A 125 3.03 -5.12 13.59
N VAL A 126 1.87 -4.56 13.29
CA VAL A 126 1.14 -3.68 14.23
C VAL A 126 0.75 -4.43 15.51
N ALA A 127 0.39 -5.72 15.38
CA ALA A 127 0.10 -6.55 16.55
C ALA A 127 1.35 -6.90 17.39
N ALA A 128 2.54 -6.87 16.79
CA ALA A 128 3.78 -7.29 17.44
C ALA A 128 4.54 -6.17 18.13
N THR A 129 4.46 -4.93 17.64
CA THR A 129 5.22 -3.79 18.20
C THR A 129 4.50 -2.46 18.05
N GLY A 130 4.58 -1.63 19.09
CA GLY A 130 4.20 -0.21 19.05
C GLY A 130 5.41 0.73 19.08
N ASP A 131 6.64 0.19 19.12
CA ASP A 131 7.86 0.98 19.35
C ASP A 131 8.72 1.07 18.08
N ILE A 132 8.84 -0.03 17.30
CA ILE A 132 9.62 -0.03 16.07
C ILE A 132 8.81 0.63 14.96
N PRO A 133 9.37 1.58 14.19
CA PRO A 133 8.74 2.14 13.01
C PRO A 133 8.32 1.06 12.01
N ILE A 134 7.10 1.15 11.50
CA ILE A 134 6.55 0.24 10.50
C ILE A 134 6.20 1.04 9.25
N LEU A 135 6.65 0.59 8.09
CA LEU A 135 6.16 1.04 6.79
C LEU A 135 5.40 -0.09 6.10
N GLY A 136 4.23 0.24 5.59
CA GLY A 136 3.51 -0.63 4.68
C GLY A 136 3.81 -0.26 3.22
N THR A 137 3.86 -1.24 2.33
CA THR A 137 3.79 -1.05 0.88
C THR A 137 2.82 -2.07 0.30
N SER A 138 2.22 -1.78 -0.84
CA SER A 138 1.18 -2.63 -1.42
C SER A 138 0.01 -2.86 -0.44
N ILE A 139 -0.37 -1.80 0.26
CA ILE A 139 -1.52 -1.77 1.16
C ILE A 139 -2.63 -0.98 0.48
N THR A 140 -3.75 -1.64 0.23
CA THR A 140 -4.85 -1.02 -0.52
C THR A 140 -5.50 0.12 0.27
N GLU A 141 -5.92 -0.13 1.51
CA GLU A 141 -6.60 0.87 2.34
C GLU A 141 -6.22 0.69 3.82
N TYR A 142 -5.52 1.68 4.38
CA TYR A 142 -4.98 1.62 5.74
C TYR A 142 -6.05 1.66 6.83
N GLY A 143 -7.14 2.38 6.62
CA GLY A 143 -8.26 2.43 7.56
C GLY A 143 -8.87 1.05 7.76
N VAL A 144 -9.09 0.30 6.67
CA VAL A 144 -9.59 -1.10 6.72
C VAL A 144 -8.53 -2.04 7.28
N ALA A 145 -7.29 -1.94 6.80
CA ALA A 145 -6.19 -2.81 7.23
C ALA A 145 -5.96 -2.74 8.75
N LEU A 146 -6.09 -1.55 9.33
CA LEU A 146 -5.80 -1.27 10.74
C LEU A 146 -7.06 -1.07 11.61
N GLY A 147 -8.27 -1.12 11.03
CA GLY A 147 -9.52 -0.91 11.73
C GLY A 147 -9.67 0.52 12.29
N LEU A 148 -9.23 1.53 11.54
CA LEU A 148 -9.26 2.94 11.94
C LEU A 148 -10.55 3.61 11.47
N ASP A 149 -11.44 3.94 12.39
CA ASP A 149 -12.64 4.71 12.09
C ASP A 149 -12.30 6.15 11.69
N GLY A 150 -12.78 6.59 10.54
CA GLY A 150 -12.57 7.97 10.08
C GLY A 150 -11.11 8.28 9.69
N PHE A 151 -10.42 7.30 9.13
CA PHE A 151 -9.06 7.46 8.60
C PHE A 151 -8.98 8.66 7.65
N ASP A 152 -8.02 9.55 7.88
CA ASP A 152 -7.87 10.84 7.19
C ASP A 152 -6.52 11.02 6.46
N GLY A 153 -5.78 9.90 6.28
CA GLY A 153 -4.48 9.90 5.60
C GLY A 153 -3.29 9.70 6.53
N THR A 154 -3.48 9.82 7.86
CA THR A 154 -2.45 9.50 8.86
C THR A 154 -2.95 8.44 9.83
N THR A 155 -2.09 7.53 10.25
CA THR A 155 -2.52 6.45 11.16
C THR A 155 -2.53 6.87 12.63
N GLY A 156 -1.72 7.87 13.01
CA GLY A 156 -1.52 8.27 14.40
C GLY A 156 -0.79 7.20 15.24
N MET A 157 -0.25 6.16 14.59
CA MET A 157 0.48 5.05 15.20
C MET A 157 1.94 5.07 14.72
N ASN A 158 2.78 4.12 15.20
CA ASN A 158 4.14 3.91 14.66
C ASN A 158 4.15 3.35 13.23
N VAL A 159 3.15 3.69 12.41
CA VAL A 159 2.89 3.15 11.08
C VAL A 159 2.65 4.25 10.08
N SER A 160 3.29 4.15 8.90
CA SER A 160 2.96 4.89 7.69
C SER A 160 3.24 4.01 6.46
N GLY A 161 3.33 4.59 5.26
CA GLY A 161 3.71 3.86 4.06
C GLY A 161 3.00 4.32 2.80
N THR A 162 2.90 3.40 1.84
CA THR A 162 2.31 3.67 0.53
C THR A 162 1.09 2.79 0.27
N SER A 163 0.12 3.35 -0.47
CA SER A 163 -1.10 2.66 -0.89
C SER A 163 -1.06 2.34 -2.38
N ASP A 164 -1.47 1.12 -2.73
CA ASP A 164 -1.64 0.65 -4.10
C ASP A 164 -3.07 0.82 -4.62
N LEU A 165 -3.93 1.51 -3.88
CA LEU A 165 -5.33 1.70 -4.24
C LEU A 165 -5.46 2.43 -5.57
N ALA A 166 -5.88 1.71 -6.61
CA ALA A 166 -6.28 2.30 -7.88
C ALA A 166 -7.66 2.96 -7.76
N PRO A 167 -8.01 3.90 -8.66
CA PRO A 167 -9.35 4.49 -8.71
C PRO A 167 -10.41 3.44 -9.04
N LEU A 168 -11.14 2.96 -8.03
CA LEU A 168 -12.11 1.86 -8.16
C LEU A 168 -13.33 2.24 -9.02
N ASP A 169 -13.70 3.50 -9.06
CA ASP A 169 -14.72 4.05 -9.97
C ASP A 169 -14.28 3.92 -11.43
N GLN A 170 -13.00 4.12 -11.73
CA GLN A 170 -12.46 3.96 -13.07
C GLN A 170 -12.33 2.48 -13.45
N GLN A 171 -11.97 1.60 -12.52
CA GLN A 171 -11.98 0.16 -12.74
C GLN A 171 -13.39 -0.36 -13.03
N ALA A 172 -14.41 0.15 -12.33
CA ALA A 172 -15.81 -0.15 -12.66
C ALA A 172 -16.21 0.38 -14.05
N ALA A 173 -15.76 1.60 -14.40
CA ALA A 173 -16.04 2.19 -15.71
C ALA A 173 -15.37 1.41 -16.86
N MET A 174 -14.22 0.76 -16.63
CA MET A 174 -13.59 -0.12 -17.64
C MET A 174 -14.51 -1.28 -18.03
N ILE A 175 -15.28 -1.84 -17.09
CA ILE A 175 -16.25 -2.90 -17.41
C ILE A 175 -17.30 -2.38 -18.41
N GLN A 176 -17.79 -1.16 -18.20
CA GLN A 176 -18.74 -0.54 -19.12
C GLN A 176 -18.12 -0.22 -20.49
N GLU A 177 -16.88 0.23 -20.51
CA GLU A 177 -16.16 0.55 -21.76
C GLU A 177 -15.91 -0.70 -22.59
N TRP A 178 -15.43 -1.79 -21.96
CA TRP A 178 -15.08 -3.02 -22.66
C TRP A 178 -16.29 -3.89 -22.99
N PHE A 179 -17.29 -3.91 -22.11
CA PHE A 179 -18.41 -4.85 -22.15
C PHE A 179 -19.76 -4.14 -21.95
N PRO A 180 -20.12 -3.17 -22.82
CA PRO A 180 -21.34 -2.37 -22.64
C PRO A 180 -22.64 -3.19 -22.70
N GLU A 181 -22.60 -4.41 -23.26
CA GLU A 181 -23.75 -5.30 -23.37
C GLU A 181 -23.85 -6.34 -22.24
N ALA A 182 -22.83 -6.41 -21.37
CA ALA A 182 -22.85 -7.27 -20.20
C ALA A 182 -23.96 -6.87 -19.24
N GLN A 183 -24.54 -7.84 -18.54
CA GLN A 183 -25.58 -7.63 -17.54
C GLN A 183 -25.17 -8.19 -16.17
N ASN A 184 -24.47 -9.32 -16.19
CA ASN A 184 -24.07 -10.04 -14.99
C ASN A 184 -22.55 -9.93 -14.79
N VAL A 185 -22.14 -9.25 -13.76
CA VAL A 185 -20.72 -9.10 -13.38
C VAL A 185 -20.42 -10.01 -12.20
N GLY A 186 -19.50 -10.95 -12.39
CA GLY A 186 -18.96 -11.77 -11.30
C GLY A 186 -17.84 -11.04 -10.57
N LEU A 187 -17.88 -11.03 -9.25
CA LEU A 187 -16.85 -10.45 -8.40
C LEU A 187 -16.10 -11.58 -7.73
N LEU A 188 -14.92 -11.95 -8.26
CA LEU A 188 -14.12 -13.10 -7.80
C LEU A 188 -12.99 -12.62 -6.90
N TYR A 189 -12.97 -13.07 -5.62
CA TYR A 189 -12.00 -12.58 -4.63
C TYR A 189 -11.76 -13.55 -3.48
N CYS A 190 -10.64 -13.37 -2.77
CA CYS A 190 -10.31 -14.09 -1.54
C CYS A 190 -10.96 -13.41 -0.33
N SER A 191 -11.91 -14.10 0.32
CA SER A 191 -12.61 -13.60 1.50
C SER A 191 -11.72 -13.51 2.76
N ALA A 192 -10.54 -14.11 2.74
CA ALA A 192 -9.57 -14.00 3.81
C ALA A 192 -8.71 -12.71 3.72
N GLU A 193 -8.84 -11.94 2.63
CA GLU A 193 -8.10 -10.71 2.40
C GLU A 193 -9.01 -9.47 2.56
N PRO A 194 -8.86 -8.68 3.65
CA PRO A 194 -9.69 -7.50 3.89
C PRO A 194 -9.58 -6.43 2.80
N ASN A 195 -8.40 -6.29 2.16
CA ASN A 195 -8.17 -5.42 1.01
C ASN A 195 -9.06 -5.80 -0.18
N SER A 196 -9.22 -7.10 -0.44
CA SER A 196 -10.03 -7.60 -1.54
C SER A 196 -11.52 -7.38 -1.30
N ASP A 197 -12.00 -7.66 -0.08
CA ASP A 197 -13.40 -7.40 0.30
C ASP A 197 -13.75 -5.91 0.17
N TYR A 198 -12.90 -5.00 0.68
CA TYR A 198 -13.10 -3.56 0.55
C TYR A 198 -13.27 -3.11 -0.91
N GLN A 199 -12.37 -3.56 -1.80
CA GLN A 199 -12.42 -3.22 -3.21
C GLN A 199 -13.69 -3.77 -3.88
N VAL A 200 -14.03 -5.03 -3.60
CA VAL A 200 -15.22 -5.69 -4.16
C VAL A 200 -16.50 -4.97 -3.74
N GLN A 201 -16.66 -4.64 -2.46
CA GLN A 201 -17.86 -3.92 -1.99
C GLN A 201 -17.96 -2.53 -2.63
N THR A 202 -16.84 -1.85 -2.81
CA THR A 202 -16.80 -0.51 -3.43
C THR A 202 -17.12 -0.58 -4.92
N VAL A 203 -16.46 -1.47 -5.67
CA VAL A 203 -16.69 -1.63 -7.12
C VAL A 203 -18.11 -2.14 -7.39
N LYS A 204 -18.63 -3.04 -6.56
CA LYS A 204 -20.03 -3.49 -6.62
C LYS A 204 -21.01 -2.33 -6.56
N GLY A 205 -20.78 -1.38 -5.61
CA GLY A 205 -21.62 -0.19 -5.51
C GLY A 205 -21.65 0.62 -6.80
N TYR A 206 -20.49 0.88 -7.40
CA TYR A 206 -20.41 1.60 -8.68
C TYR A 206 -21.08 0.85 -9.83
N LEU A 207 -20.85 -0.46 -9.93
CA LEU A 207 -21.44 -1.28 -10.98
C LEU A 207 -22.97 -1.38 -10.86
N GLU A 208 -23.50 -1.52 -9.65
CA GLU A 208 -24.95 -1.53 -9.41
C GLU A 208 -25.60 -0.18 -9.74
N GLU A 209 -24.91 0.95 -9.45
CA GLU A 209 -25.34 2.29 -9.87
C GLU A 209 -25.34 2.46 -11.40
N MET A 210 -24.43 1.78 -12.12
CA MET A 210 -24.40 1.71 -13.58
C MET A 210 -25.48 0.77 -14.18
N GLY A 211 -26.16 -0.02 -13.33
CA GLY A 211 -27.26 -0.91 -13.72
C GLY A 211 -26.86 -2.37 -13.96
N TYR A 212 -25.66 -2.77 -13.59
CA TYR A 212 -25.22 -4.18 -13.64
C TYR A 212 -25.81 -4.99 -12.48
N THR A 213 -25.97 -6.28 -12.70
CA THR A 213 -26.24 -7.26 -11.64
C THR A 213 -24.92 -7.85 -11.19
N CYS A 214 -24.56 -7.65 -9.93
CA CYS A 214 -23.31 -8.14 -9.38
C CYS A 214 -23.52 -9.38 -8.52
N THR A 215 -22.69 -10.41 -8.71
CA THR A 215 -22.67 -11.63 -7.90
C THR A 215 -21.28 -11.85 -7.34
N GLU A 216 -21.18 -11.99 -6.03
CA GLU A 216 -19.90 -12.24 -5.35
C GLU A 216 -19.57 -13.74 -5.38
N TYR A 217 -18.35 -14.05 -5.81
CA TYR A 217 -17.76 -15.38 -5.84
C TYR A 217 -16.52 -15.39 -4.94
N ALA A 218 -16.76 -15.57 -3.65
CA ALA A 218 -15.71 -15.56 -2.65
C ALA A 218 -15.10 -16.95 -2.48
N PHE A 219 -13.79 -17.06 -2.64
CA PHE A 219 -13.02 -18.24 -2.24
C PHE A 219 -12.27 -17.95 -0.93
N SER A 220 -11.93 -18.97 -0.16
CA SER A 220 -11.26 -18.81 1.13
C SER A 220 -9.74 -18.96 1.04
N ASP A 221 -9.29 -19.78 0.12
CA ASP A 221 -7.88 -20.04 -0.19
C ASP A 221 -7.72 -20.66 -1.59
N SER A 222 -6.50 -21.01 -1.99
CA SER A 222 -6.22 -21.60 -3.30
C SER A 222 -6.88 -22.97 -3.53
N ASN A 223 -7.35 -23.67 -2.47
CA ASN A 223 -7.91 -25.01 -2.64
C ASN A 223 -9.35 -25.01 -3.22
N ASP A 224 -10.14 -24.01 -2.88
CA ASP A 224 -11.51 -23.88 -3.41
C ASP A 224 -11.62 -22.93 -4.62
N LEU A 225 -10.58 -22.15 -4.91
CA LEU A 225 -10.50 -21.19 -6.01
C LEU A 225 -10.98 -21.77 -7.35
N SER A 226 -10.48 -22.95 -7.75
CA SER A 226 -10.82 -23.54 -9.05
C SER A 226 -12.33 -23.81 -9.20
N ALA A 227 -12.97 -24.30 -8.12
CA ALA A 227 -14.40 -24.58 -8.14
C ALA A 227 -15.23 -23.28 -8.18
N VAL A 228 -14.81 -22.28 -7.40
CA VAL A 228 -15.47 -20.97 -7.34
C VAL A 228 -15.31 -20.23 -8.67
N ALA A 229 -14.11 -20.20 -9.25
CA ALA A 229 -13.85 -19.59 -10.56
C ALA A 229 -14.66 -20.27 -11.68
N THR A 230 -14.79 -21.59 -11.66
CA THR A 230 -15.63 -22.33 -12.63
C THR A 230 -17.09 -21.91 -12.52
N THR A 231 -17.61 -21.75 -11.31
CA THR A 231 -18.97 -21.30 -11.07
C THR A 231 -19.17 -19.86 -11.55
N ALA A 232 -18.22 -18.96 -11.20
CA ALA A 232 -18.23 -17.57 -11.65
C ALA A 232 -18.28 -17.47 -13.18
N CYS A 233 -17.45 -18.24 -13.89
CA CYS A 233 -17.45 -18.28 -15.35
C CYS A 233 -18.76 -18.82 -15.96
N ALA A 234 -19.48 -19.71 -15.26
CA ALA A 234 -20.72 -20.25 -15.75
C ALA A 234 -21.92 -19.29 -15.64
N GLU A 235 -21.83 -18.30 -14.77
CA GLU A 235 -22.96 -17.45 -14.37
C GLU A 235 -22.75 -15.96 -14.69
N SER A 236 -21.54 -15.56 -15.16
CA SER A 236 -21.17 -14.16 -15.41
C SER A 236 -20.87 -13.90 -16.89
N ASP A 237 -21.21 -12.68 -17.35
CA ASP A 237 -20.84 -12.19 -18.68
C ASP A 237 -19.39 -11.64 -18.70
N VAL A 238 -18.95 -11.10 -17.57
CA VAL A 238 -17.61 -10.59 -17.29
C VAL A 238 -17.30 -10.78 -15.82
N ILE A 239 -16.03 -10.98 -15.48
CA ILE A 239 -15.57 -11.09 -14.09
C ILE A 239 -14.67 -9.91 -13.76
N TYR A 240 -14.82 -9.36 -12.55
CA TYR A 240 -13.87 -8.45 -11.92
C TYR A 240 -13.10 -9.19 -10.84
N ILE A 241 -11.78 -9.04 -10.83
CA ILE A 241 -10.90 -9.51 -9.77
C ILE A 241 -10.15 -8.28 -9.22
N PRO A 242 -10.29 -7.94 -7.93
CA PRO A 242 -9.59 -6.80 -7.33
C PRO A 242 -8.07 -7.04 -7.25
N THR A 243 -7.32 -6.11 -6.67
CA THR A 243 -5.95 -6.35 -6.23
C THR A 243 -5.98 -7.35 -5.08
N ASP A 244 -5.82 -8.64 -5.41
CA ASP A 244 -6.00 -9.81 -4.55
C ASP A 244 -4.75 -10.69 -4.63
N ASN A 245 -4.03 -10.85 -3.52
CA ASN A 245 -2.75 -11.55 -3.52
C ASN A 245 -2.89 -13.04 -3.83
N THR A 246 -3.95 -13.68 -3.33
CA THR A 246 -4.21 -15.10 -3.59
C THR A 246 -4.61 -15.33 -5.05
N ALA A 247 -5.41 -14.43 -5.63
CA ALA A 247 -5.74 -14.47 -7.06
C ALA A 247 -4.49 -14.22 -7.92
N ALA A 248 -3.64 -13.25 -7.56
CA ALA A 248 -2.39 -12.93 -8.27
C ALA A 248 -1.46 -14.15 -8.35
N THR A 249 -1.27 -14.84 -7.22
CA THR A 249 -0.44 -16.07 -7.18
C THR A 249 -1.03 -17.21 -8.02
N ASN A 250 -2.33 -17.21 -8.28
CA ASN A 250 -3.05 -18.25 -9.01
C ASN A 250 -3.65 -17.75 -10.34
N ALA A 251 -3.16 -16.64 -10.87
CA ALA A 251 -3.74 -15.99 -12.05
C ALA A 251 -3.77 -16.91 -13.29
N GLU A 252 -2.72 -17.69 -13.54
CA GLU A 252 -2.69 -18.68 -14.61
C GLU A 252 -3.77 -19.77 -14.45
N LEU A 253 -4.01 -20.26 -13.24
CA LEU A 253 -5.07 -21.21 -12.95
C LEU A 253 -6.45 -20.63 -13.31
N ILE A 254 -6.68 -19.38 -12.92
CA ILE A 254 -7.94 -18.67 -13.25
C ILE A 254 -8.06 -18.48 -14.76
N GLY A 255 -6.99 -18.07 -15.45
CA GLY A 255 -6.95 -17.91 -16.90
C GLY A 255 -7.24 -19.20 -17.66
N ASN A 256 -6.69 -20.34 -17.19
CA ASN A 256 -6.97 -21.66 -17.74
C ASN A 256 -8.43 -22.12 -17.59
N ILE A 257 -9.21 -21.46 -16.73
CA ILE A 257 -10.64 -21.69 -16.58
C ILE A 257 -11.44 -20.68 -17.40
N ALA A 258 -11.14 -19.40 -17.28
CA ALA A 258 -11.94 -18.30 -17.84
C ALA A 258 -11.81 -18.18 -19.37
N VAL A 259 -10.60 -18.28 -19.91
CA VAL A 259 -10.36 -18.15 -21.36
C VAL A 259 -11.07 -19.24 -22.17
N PRO A 260 -10.96 -20.55 -21.82
CA PRO A 260 -11.74 -21.58 -22.52
C PRO A 260 -13.26 -21.46 -22.32
N ALA A 261 -13.70 -20.87 -21.20
CA ALA A 261 -15.13 -20.59 -20.96
C ALA A 261 -15.66 -19.41 -21.79
N GLY A 262 -14.75 -18.62 -22.39
CA GLY A 262 -15.10 -17.42 -23.15
C GLY A 262 -15.49 -16.23 -22.27
N VAL A 263 -15.10 -16.22 -21.00
CA VAL A 263 -15.47 -15.16 -20.04
C VAL A 263 -14.28 -14.23 -19.82
N PRO A 264 -14.41 -12.95 -20.20
CA PRO A 264 -13.35 -11.96 -20.00
C PRO A 264 -13.23 -11.54 -18.52
N ILE A 265 -12.02 -11.14 -18.13
CA ILE A 265 -11.71 -10.67 -16.77
C ILE A 265 -11.12 -9.26 -16.83
N ILE A 266 -11.70 -8.31 -16.07
CA ILE A 266 -11.06 -7.04 -15.74
C ILE A 266 -10.36 -7.23 -14.39
N ALA A 267 -9.07 -6.93 -14.37
CA ALA A 267 -8.19 -7.18 -13.23
C ALA A 267 -7.81 -5.89 -12.50
N GLY A 268 -7.65 -5.98 -11.18
CA GLY A 268 -7.26 -4.87 -10.31
C GLY A 268 -5.79 -4.48 -10.44
N GLU A 269 -4.92 -5.39 -10.95
CA GLU A 269 -3.50 -5.11 -11.14
C GLU A 269 -2.92 -5.92 -12.31
N GLU A 270 -1.68 -5.59 -12.70
CA GLU A 270 -1.03 -6.08 -13.92
C GLU A 270 -0.71 -7.59 -13.90
N GLY A 271 -0.24 -8.12 -12.77
CA GLY A 271 0.12 -9.54 -12.66
C GLY A 271 -1.11 -10.45 -12.82
N ILE A 272 -2.25 -10.08 -12.21
CA ILE A 272 -3.52 -10.77 -12.43
C ILE A 272 -3.93 -10.65 -13.90
N CYS A 273 -3.82 -9.46 -14.49
CA CYS A 273 -4.16 -9.23 -15.89
C CYS A 273 -3.29 -10.07 -16.84
N SER A 274 -2.00 -10.16 -16.56
CA SER A 274 -1.05 -10.98 -17.32
C SER A 274 -1.43 -12.46 -17.33
N GLY A 275 -1.86 -12.99 -16.18
CA GLY A 275 -2.21 -14.40 -16.03
C GLY A 275 -3.62 -14.75 -16.52
N CYS A 276 -4.61 -13.88 -16.32
CA CYS A 276 -6.01 -14.23 -16.62
C CYS A 276 -6.87 -13.08 -17.16
N GLY A 277 -6.48 -11.82 -17.02
CA GLY A 277 -7.28 -10.67 -17.40
C GLY A 277 -7.17 -10.30 -18.88
N VAL A 278 -8.09 -9.47 -19.33
CA VAL A 278 -8.03 -8.82 -20.65
C VAL A 278 -7.57 -7.38 -20.53
N ALA A 279 -7.91 -6.70 -19.42
CA ALA A 279 -7.48 -5.33 -19.14
C ALA A 279 -7.36 -5.06 -17.63
N THR A 280 -6.60 -4.02 -17.32
CA THR A 280 -6.36 -3.52 -15.97
C THR A 280 -6.09 -2.02 -15.99
N LEU A 281 -6.40 -1.35 -14.88
CA LEU A 281 -5.89 -0.02 -14.55
C LEU A 281 -4.90 -0.20 -13.40
N THR A 282 -3.61 -0.12 -13.70
CA THR A 282 -2.53 -0.52 -12.79
C THR A 282 -1.60 0.62 -12.43
N ILE A 283 -0.76 0.41 -11.43
CA ILE A 283 0.34 1.27 -10.99
C ILE A 283 1.68 0.59 -11.27
N SER A 284 2.78 1.34 -11.13
CA SER A 284 4.11 0.78 -11.02
C SER A 284 4.38 0.38 -9.57
N TYR A 285 4.41 -0.92 -9.27
CA TYR A 285 4.77 -1.42 -7.94
C TYR A 285 6.23 -1.18 -7.60
N TYR A 286 7.11 -1.17 -8.61
CA TYR A 286 8.49 -0.77 -8.42
C TYR A 286 8.60 0.67 -7.90
N ASP A 287 7.91 1.63 -8.56
CA ASP A 287 7.92 3.02 -8.12
C ASP A 287 7.26 3.20 -6.74
N LEU A 288 6.25 2.38 -6.43
CA LEU A 288 5.63 2.36 -5.11
C LEU A 288 6.64 1.94 -4.03
N GLY A 289 7.44 0.91 -4.32
CA GLY A 289 8.55 0.48 -3.46
C GLY A 289 9.61 1.56 -3.28
N CYS A 290 10.02 2.22 -4.39
CA CYS A 290 10.94 3.35 -4.35
C CYS A 290 10.42 4.47 -3.43
N GLN A 291 9.14 4.83 -3.56
CA GLN A 291 8.51 5.84 -2.71
C GLN A 291 8.50 5.44 -1.24
N THR A 292 8.26 4.16 -0.94
CA THR A 292 8.32 3.64 0.43
C THR A 292 9.75 3.71 0.99
N ALA A 293 10.78 3.50 0.17
CA ALA A 293 12.17 3.64 0.56
C ALA A 293 12.56 5.10 0.88
N GLU A 294 12.00 6.07 0.16
CA GLU A 294 12.15 7.48 0.51
C GLU A 294 11.60 7.76 1.92
N MET A 295 10.43 7.22 2.25
CA MET A 295 9.84 7.34 3.58
C MET A 295 10.70 6.65 4.64
N ALA A 296 11.29 5.49 4.33
CA ALA A 296 12.22 4.80 5.21
C ALA A 296 13.47 5.64 5.50
N TYR A 297 14.02 6.30 4.48
CA TYR A 297 15.14 7.21 4.65
C TYR A 297 14.80 8.39 5.57
N GLU A 298 13.62 9.00 5.42
CA GLU A 298 13.16 10.08 6.29
C GLU A 298 13.04 9.63 7.76
N ILE A 299 12.56 8.42 8.01
CA ILE A 299 12.47 7.85 9.37
C ILE A 299 13.86 7.56 9.94
N LEU A 300 14.68 6.80 9.20
CA LEU A 300 15.95 6.28 9.69
C LEU A 300 17.01 7.39 9.87
N VAL A 301 17.10 8.32 8.94
CA VAL A 301 18.15 9.34 8.89
C VAL A 301 17.70 10.67 9.47
N ASN A 302 16.50 11.12 9.12
CA ASN A 302 15.99 12.43 9.49
C ASN A 302 15.10 12.40 10.75
N GLY A 303 14.79 11.19 11.27
CA GLY A 303 14.00 11.02 12.50
C GLY A 303 12.54 11.42 12.34
N ALA A 304 11.99 11.27 11.13
CA ALA A 304 10.57 11.50 10.90
C ALA A 304 9.71 10.52 11.72
N ASP A 305 8.59 11.02 12.24
CA ASP A 305 7.67 10.22 13.04
C ASP A 305 6.59 9.59 12.14
N PRO A 306 6.56 8.26 11.99
CA PRO A 306 5.53 7.58 11.17
C PRO A 306 4.10 7.96 11.54
N ALA A 307 3.84 8.28 12.81
CA ALA A 307 2.51 8.65 13.29
C ALA A 307 1.93 9.91 12.62
N THR A 308 2.80 10.77 12.10
CA THR A 308 2.44 12.04 11.47
C THR A 308 2.71 12.08 9.97
N MET A 309 3.32 11.03 9.43
CA MET A 309 3.55 10.90 8.00
C MET A 309 2.24 10.49 7.32
N GLU A 310 1.83 11.25 6.29
CA GLU A 310 0.69 10.88 5.46
C GLU A 310 0.99 9.62 4.65
N ILE A 311 -0.02 8.77 4.48
CA ILE A 311 0.04 7.66 3.54
C ILE A 311 0.19 8.23 2.12
N ALA A 312 1.20 7.77 1.40
CA ALA A 312 1.44 8.19 0.03
C ALA A 312 0.73 7.25 -0.96
N TYR A 313 0.25 7.82 -2.06
CA TYR A 313 -0.46 7.08 -3.12
C TYR A 313 0.37 7.09 -4.40
N ALA A 314 0.19 6.07 -5.23
CA ALA A 314 0.80 6.04 -6.55
C ALA A 314 0.35 7.27 -7.37
N PRO A 315 1.29 8.04 -7.96
CA PRO A 315 0.95 9.29 -8.63
C PRO A 315 0.30 9.09 -10.00
N ASN A 316 0.49 7.93 -10.61
CA ASN A 316 0.06 7.64 -11.98
C ASN A 316 -0.59 6.27 -12.07
N PHE A 317 -1.60 6.19 -12.94
CA PHE A 317 -2.29 4.94 -13.29
C PHE A 317 -2.18 4.74 -14.79
N THR A 318 -1.93 3.50 -15.22
CA THR A 318 -1.81 3.13 -16.63
C THR A 318 -2.86 2.09 -16.97
N ALA A 319 -3.65 2.36 -18.00
CA ALA A 319 -4.57 1.38 -18.57
C ALA A 319 -3.79 0.43 -19.47
N LYS A 320 -3.81 -0.86 -19.13
CA LYS A 320 -3.08 -1.91 -19.85
C LYS A 320 -4.01 -3.04 -20.28
N TYR A 321 -3.59 -3.79 -21.28
CA TYR A 321 -4.33 -4.97 -21.77
C TYR A 321 -3.41 -6.16 -22.07
N ASN A 322 -3.95 -7.36 -21.91
CA ASN A 322 -3.28 -8.61 -22.27
C ASN A 322 -3.63 -8.98 -23.72
N ALA A 323 -2.66 -8.82 -24.64
CA ALA A 323 -2.86 -9.05 -26.05
C ALA A 323 -3.25 -10.51 -26.38
N ALA A 324 -2.65 -11.48 -25.69
CA ALA A 324 -2.92 -12.91 -25.92
C ALA A 324 -4.35 -13.29 -25.50
N ASN A 325 -4.81 -12.83 -24.34
CA ASN A 325 -6.16 -13.11 -23.87
C ASN A 325 -7.21 -12.37 -24.72
N CYS A 326 -6.90 -11.13 -25.16
CA CYS A 326 -7.78 -10.41 -26.10
C CYS A 326 -7.92 -11.16 -27.42
N GLU A 327 -6.82 -11.66 -28.02
CA GLU A 327 -6.85 -12.46 -29.23
C GLU A 327 -7.65 -13.76 -29.05
N ALA A 328 -7.42 -14.48 -27.96
CA ALA A 328 -8.11 -15.74 -27.65
C ALA A 328 -9.62 -15.55 -27.49
N LEU A 329 -10.06 -14.42 -26.94
CA LEU A 329 -11.46 -14.08 -26.73
C LEU A 329 -12.08 -13.26 -27.88
N GLY A 330 -11.29 -12.93 -28.92
CA GLY A 330 -11.78 -12.15 -30.08
C GLY A 330 -12.08 -10.68 -29.70
N LEU A 331 -11.44 -10.11 -28.72
CA LEU A 331 -11.63 -8.76 -28.24
C LEU A 331 -10.66 -7.79 -28.91
N THR A 332 -11.10 -6.54 -29.09
CA THR A 332 -10.27 -5.45 -29.57
C THR A 332 -10.15 -4.41 -28.46
N PRO A 333 -8.93 -4.10 -28.00
CA PRO A 333 -8.74 -3.09 -26.94
C PRO A 333 -9.24 -1.71 -27.40
N PRO A 334 -9.90 -0.93 -26.52
CA PRO A 334 -10.18 0.48 -26.76
C PRO A 334 -8.90 1.32 -26.97
N GLU A 335 -9.05 2.53 -27.50
CA GLU A 335 -7.92 3.46 -27.62
C GLU A 335 -7.41 3.89 -26.24
N GLY A 336 -6.10 4.03 -26.09
CA GLY A 336 -5.45 4.52 -24.86
C GLY A 336 -4.97 3.41 -23.93
N TYR A 337 -5.17 2.14 -24.26
CA TYR A 337 -4.61 1.02 -23.52
C TYR A 337 -3.25 0.60 -24.08
N GLU A 338 -2.31 0.33 -23.19
CA GLU A 338 -0.97 -0.17 -23.52
C GLU A 338 -0.94 -1.71 -23.41
N ALA A 339 -0.26 -2.36 -24.34
CA ALA A 339 -0.08 -3.81 -24.23
C ALA A 339 0.84 -4.14 -23.05
N ILE A 340 0.47 -5.13 -22.24
CA ILE A 340 1.37 -5.69 -21.23
C ILE A 340 2.54 -6.36 -21.97
N GLU A 341 3.77 -6.02 -21.56
CA GLU A 341 4.97 -6.65 -22.12
C GLU A 341 5.02 -8.12 -21.67
N THR A 342 5.12 -9.04 -22.62
CA THR A 342 5.37 -10.46 -22.32
C THR A 342 6.87 -10.71 -22.37
N GLU A 343 7.43 -11.22 -21.26
CA GLU A 343 8.82 -11.67 -21.24
C GLU A 343 9.09 -12.84 -22.20
#